data_0b83a616fb0afe5fa21b18c9e4f89633
#
_entry.id   0b83a616fb0afe5fa21b18c9e4f89633
#
_cell.length_a   1.000
_cell.length_b   1.000
_cell.length_c   1.000
_cell.angle_alpha   90.00
_cell.angle_beta   90.00
_cell.angle_gamma   90.00
#
_symmetry.space_group_name_H-M   'P 1'
#
loop_
_entity.id
_entity.type
_entity.pdbx_description
1 polymer ?
#
loop_
_entity_poly.entity_id
_entity_poly.type
_entity_poly.pdbx_seq_one_letter_code
_entity_poly.pdbx_strand_id
1 'polypeptide(L)'
;GAIAFCTEKIPIPLSEVFLALAVVLVLWFLLGGAIRGKGRGFLRGLCRTAALALWVGGAFTFLWGVQYQAPSLAEELGLSVRPRSVDELMESAMILVRQANELADQVPRDEDGTFLSGDFSSLSQETGAQYEKLGESYSVYGSGRVTMAKQARVLGKLMPWVGIAGYYFPFTAEPTVGPTVSTHLAYNIAHEQAHCLGVAPEDEAGFSAYLACVNSDDPGVRYSGVINGYIYLSNALYDVSPELSSLLSSQVGENLRRDIRALNDYLSQFEGPAKTAGTAVNDAYLKAQNQTAGIQSYGNMADLLIAYTLNGLE
;
A
#
# COMPACT_ATOMS: atom_id res chain seq x y z
N GLY A 1 -14.45 0.22 -13.72
CA GLY A 1 -14.69 0.74 -15.05
C GLY A 1 -14.34 -0.26 -16.16
N ALA A 2 -14.55 0.13 -17.45
CA ALA A 2 -14.33 -0.76 -18.60
C ALA A 2 -12.88 -1.29 -18.72
N ILE A 3 -11.89 -0.45 -18.41
CA ILE A 3 -10.46 -0.86 -18.42
C ILE A 3 -10.24 -2.00 -17.44
N ALA A 4 -10.64 -1.82 -16.19
CA ALA A 4 -10.51 -2.83 -15.13
C ALA A 4 -11.13 -4.18 -15.53
N PHE A 5 -12.31 -4.16 -16.14
CA PHE A 5 -12.99 -5.38 -16.62
C PHE A 5 -12.19 -6.14 -17.69
N CYS A 6 -11.51 -5.41 -18.57
CA CYS A 6 -10.68 -6.03 -19.62
C CYS A 6 -9.35 -6.56 -19.08
N THR A 7 -8.69 -5.78 -18.20
CA THR A 7 -7.36 -6.10 -17.69
C THR A 7 -7.37 -7.23 -16.65
N GLU A 8 -8.43 -7.35 -15.86
CA GLU A 8 -8.61 -8.39 -14.86
C GLU A 8 -8.50 -9.82 -15.43
N LYS A 9 -8.93 -10.01 -16.68
CA LYS A 9 -8.88 -11.32 -17.37
C LYS A 9 -7.47 -11.75 -17.78
N ILE A 10 -6.49 -10.84 -17.74
CA ILE A 10 -5.13 -11.09 -18.15
C ILE A 10 -4.30 -11.43 -16.90
N PRO A 11 -3.70 -12.63 -16.82
CA PRO A 11 -3.07 -13.12 -15.58
C PRO A 11 -1.68 -12.53 -15.30
N ILE A 12 -1.21 -11.58 -16.10
CA ILE A 12 0.07 -10.90 -15.95
C ILE A 12 -0.16 -9.40 -15.70
N PRO A 13 0.71 -8.72 -14.93
CA PRO A 13 0.65 -7.27 -14.78
C PRO A 13 0.92 -6.58 -16.12
N LEU A 14 -0.10 -5.96 -16.70
CA LEU A 14 0.06 -5.18 -17.93
C LEU A 14 0.90 -3.93 -17.71
N SER A 15 0.94 -3.43 -16.48
CA SER A 15 1.83 -2.36 -16.06
C SER A 15 3.30 -2.66 -16.37
N GLU A 16 3.77 -3.90 -16.13
CA GLU A 16 5.15 -4.30 -16.47
C GLU A 16 5.39 -4.30 -17.98
N VAL A 17 4.41 -4.76 -18.75
CA VAL A 17 4.46 -4.72 -20.23
C VAL A 17 4.48 -3.28 -20.73
N PHE A 18 3.62 -2.43 -20.15
CA PHE A 18 3.54 -1.00 -20.50
C PHE A 18 4.86 -0.27 -20.23
N LEU A 19 5.48 -0.52 -19.07
CA LEU A 19 6.79 0.06 -18.73
C LEU A 19 7.90 -0.45 -19.64
N ALA A 20 7.93 -1.74 -19.97
CA ALA A 20 8.89 -2.29 -20.91
C ALA A 20 8.76 -1.65 -22.30
N LEU A 21 7.53 -1.49 -22.80
CA LEU A 21 7.27 -0.82 -24.08
C LEU A 21 7.69 0.66 -24.04
N ALA A 22 7.43 1.36 -22.93
CA ALA A 22 7.86 2.75 -22.76
C ALA A 22 9.39 2.89 -22.82
N VAL A 23 10.13 1.99 -22.15
CA VAL A 23 11.60 1.94 -22.21
C VAL A 23 12.09 1.69 -23.64
N VAL A 24 11.52 0.71 -24.32
CA VAL A 24 11.86 0.41 -25.73
C VAL A 24 11.60 1.61 -26.63
N LEU A 25 10.49 2.30 -26.45
CA LEU A 25 10.13 3.48 -27.23
C LEU A 25 11.09 4.65 -26.99
N VAL A 26 11.46 4.90 -25.74
CA VAL A 26 12.46 5.93 -25.39
C VAL A 26 13.82 5.61 -26.01
N LEU A 27 14.29 4.37 -25.90
CA LEU A 27 15.53 3.93 -26.54
C LEU A 27 15.45 4.07 -28.05
N TRP A 28 14.34 3.71 -28.68
CA TRP A 28 14.11 3.91 -30.12
C TRP A 28 14.19 5.38 -30.53
N PHE A 29 13.61 6.31 -29.76
CA PHE A 29 13.68 7.74 -30.06
C PHE A 29 15.10 8.28 -29.94
N LEU A 30 15.84 7.91 -28.89
CA LEU A 30 17.19 8.41 -28.65
C LEU A 30 18.21 7.78 -29.58
N LEU A 31 18.28 6.46 -29.65
CA LEU A 31 19.27 5.74 -30.48
C LEU A 31 18.95 5.88 -31.97
N GLY A 32 17.69 5.70 -32.35
CA GLY A 32 17.26 5.85 -33.75
C GLY A 32 17.48 7.28 -34.27
N GLY A 33 17.32 8.27 -33.42
CA GLY A 33 17.63 9.67 -33.72
C GLY A 33 19.14 9.90 -33.92
N ALA A 34 19.96 9.34 -33.03
CA ALA A 34 21.41 9.46 -33.08
C ALA A 34 22.00 8.81 -34.35
N ILE A 35 21.54 7.59 -34.68
CA ILE A 35 22.04 6.81 -35.84
C ILE A 35 21.68 7.49 -37.19
N ARG A 36 20.42 7.94 -37.34
CA ARG A 36 19.89 8.42 -38.62
C ARG A 36 20.15 9.89 -38.93
N GLY A 37 20.40 10.75 -37.95
CA GLY A 37 20.40 12.20 -38.14
C GLY A 37 21.55 12.94 -37.48
N LYS A 38 22.59 12.26 -37.00
CA LYS A 38 23.68 12.88 -36.24
C LYS A 38 23.12 13.76 -35.09
N GLY A 39 23.71 14.90 -34.77
CA GLY A 39 23.27 15.75 -33.65
C GLY A 39 21.82 16.26 -33.74
N ARG A 40 21.34 16.62 -34.92
CA ARG A 40 19.94 17.04 -35.15
C ARG A 40 18.95 15.89 -34.96
N GLY A 41 19.34 14.67 -35.30
CA GLY A 41 18.52 13.48 -35.10
C GLY A 41 18.38 13.16 -33.61
N PHE A 42 19.45 13.24 -32.84
CA PHE A 42 19.42 13.04 -31.38
C PHE A 42 18.51 14.09 -30.70
N LEU A 43 18.63 15.38 -31.07
CA LEU A 43 17.77 16.42 -30.51
C LEU A 43 16.27 16.16 -30.79
N ARG A 44 15.92 15.68 -31.99
CA ARG A 44 14.55 15.29 -32.31
C ARG A 44 14.09 14.10 -31.45
N GLY A 45 14.99 13.14 -31.19
CA GLY A 45 14.72 12.01 -30.28
C GLY A 45 14.43 12.50 -28.86
N LEU A 46 15.23 13.42 -28.37
CA LEU A 46 15.04 14.03 -27.05
C LEU A 46 13.70 14.79 -26.95
N CYS A 47 13.35 15.59 -27.97
CA CYS A 47 12.05 16.29 -28.02
C CYS A 47 10.87 15.29 -28.00
N ARG A 48 10.97 14.16 -28.73
CA ARG A 48 9.92 13.12 -28.72
C ARG A 48 9.80 12.45 -27.36
N THR A 49 10.91 12.15 -26.72
CA THR A 49 10.92 11.59 -25.36
C THR A 49 10.29 12.57 -24.36
N ALA A 50 10.64 13.85 -24.43
CA ALA A 50 10.04 14.89 -23.61
C ALA A 50 8.52 15.02 -23.87
N ALA A 51 8.09 15.01 -25.13
CA ALA A 51 6.67 15.04 -25.49
C ALA A 51 5.92 13.81 -24.96
N LEU A 52 6.51 12.61 -25.03
CA LEU A 52 5.95 11.39 -24.45
C LEU A 52 5.83 11.53 -22.92
N ALA A 53 6.86 12.00 -22.25
CA ALA A 53 6.85 12.20 -20.80
C ALA A 53 5.77 13.20 -20.37
N LEU A 54 5.62 14.31 -21.08
CA LEU A 54 4.56 15.30 -20.82
C LEU A 54 3.16 14.71 -21.05
N TRP A 55 2.99 13.93 -22.10
CA TRP A 55 1.71 13.28 -22.38
C TRP A 55 1.35 12.25 -21.32
N VAL A 56 2.31 11.38 -20.94
CA VAL A 56 2.12 10.37 -19.89
C VAL A 56 1.85 11.06 -18.54
N GLY A 57 2.62 12.11 -18.22
CA GLY A 57 2.42 12.88 -16.98
C GLY A 57 1.04 13.55 -16.92
N GLY A 58 0.61 14.19 -18.03
CA GLY A 58 -0.72 14.78 -18.12
C GLY A 58 -1.84 13.74 -17.98
N ALA A 59 -1.71 12.62 -18.68
CA ALA A 59 -2.68 11.51 -18.56
C ALA A 59 -2.70 10.92 -17.14
N PHE A 60 -1.54 10.76 -16.50
CA PHE A 60 -1.43 10.32 -15.11
C PHE A 60 -2.13 11.30 -14.16
N THR A 61 -1.88 12.60 -14.29
CA THR A 61 -2.54 13.62 -13.46
C THR A 61 -4.05 13.58 -13.64
N PHE A 62 -4.55 13.39 -14.86
CA PHE A 62 -5.98 13.30 -15.14
C PHE A 62 -6.61 12.00 -14.60
N LEU A 63 -5.93 10.86 -14.74
CA LEU A 63 -6.47 9.55 -14.31
C LEU A 63 -6.32 9.30 -12.81
N TRP A 64 -5.30 9.88 -12.19
CA TRP A 64 -4.92 9.61 -10.81
C TRP A 64 -4.79 10.87 -9.95
N GLY A 65 -4.06 11.88 -10.40
CA GLY A 65 -3.76 13.07 -9.61
C GLY A 65 -4.99 13.81 -9.11
N VAL A 66 -6.12 13.73 -9.82
CA VAL A 66 -7.39 14.34 -9.39
C VAL A 66 -7.97 13.70 -8.13
N GLN A 67 -7.64 12.45 -7.84
CA GLN A 67 -8.14 11.74 -6.65
C GLN A 67 -7.61 12.33 -5.34
N TYR A 68 -6.46 13.00 -5.36
CA TYR A 68 -5.95 13.72 -4.19
C TYR A 68 -6.78 14.97 -3.80
N GLN A 69 -7.80 15.33 -4.60
CA GLN A 69 -8.74 16.41 -4.32
C GLN A 69 -10.08 15.91 -3.77
N ALA A 70 -10.23 14.59 -3.60
CA ALA A 70 -11.42 14.01 -2.99
C ALA A 70 -11.57 14.45 -1.51
N PRO A 71 -12.79 14.42 -0.95
CA PRO A 71 -12.97 14.56 0.49
C PRO A 71 -12.11 13.57 1.27
N SER A 72 -11.71 13.93 2.49
CA SER A 72 -10.91 13.02 3.31
C SER A 72 -11.70 11.76 3.67
N LEU A 73 -10.98 10.64 3.80
CA LEU A 73 -11.58 9.38 4.22
C LEU A 73 -12.25 9.50 5.60
N ALA A 74 -11.68 10.32 6.49
CA ALA A 74 -12.27 10.60 7.81
C ALA A 74 -13.67 11.20 7.68
N GLU A 75 -13.86 12.17 6.77
CA GLU A 75 -15.18 12.79 6.52
C GLU A 75 -16.16 11.78 5.92
N GLU A 76 -15.73 10.98 4.95
CA GLU A 76 -16.56 9.96 4.29
C GLU A 76 -17.02 8.84 5.25
N LEU A 77 -16.21 8.53 6.27
CA LEU A 77 -16.49 7.49 7.27
C LEU A 77 -17.10 8.03 8.57
N GLY A 78 -17.29 9.33 8.69
CA GLY A 78 -17.78 9.95 9.95
C GLY A 78 -16.78 9.87 11.11
N LEU A 79 -15.48 9.66 10.83
CA LEU A 79 -14.45 9.55 11.86
C LEU A 79 -14.03 10.93 12.39
N SER A 80 -14.12 11.14 13.69
CA SER A 80 -13.61 12.35 14.35
C SER A 80 -12.09 12.28 14.51
N VAL A 81 -11.36 12.73 13.49
CA VAL A 81 -9.90 12.83 13.52
C VAL A 81 -9.50 14.17 14.16
N ARG A 82 -8.67 14.09 15.20
CA ARG A 82 -8.10 15.22 15.94
C ARG A 82 -6.72 14.83 16.46
N PRO A 83 -5.88 15.78 16.85
CA PRO A 83 -4.65 15.45 17.57
C PRO A 83 -4.97 14.58 18.80
N ARG A 84 -4.29 13.43 18.90
CA ARG A 84 -4.50 12.44 19.95
C ARG A 84 -3.47 12.60 21.07
N SER A 85 -3.87 12.28 22.28
CA SER A 85 -2.94 12.20 23.41
C SER A 85 -2.10 10.93 23.34
N VAL A 86 -0.96 10.94 24.01
CA VAL A 86 -0.11 9.74 24.14
C VAL A 86 -0.85 8.61 24.87
N ASP A 87 -1.75 8.94 25.80
CA ASP A 87 -2.57 7.96 26.50
C ASP A 87 -3.56 7.27 25.55
N GLU A 88 -4.24 8.02 24.66
CA GLU A 88 -5.14 7.45 23.63
C GLU A 88 -4.36 6.57 22.64
N LEU A 89 -3.16 6.99 22.25
CA LEU A 89 -2.28 6.19 21.40
C LEU A 89 -1.87 4.89 22.09
N MET A 90 -1.46 4.94 23.36
CA MET A 90 -1.11 3.77 24.15
C MET A 90 -2.31 2.84 24.36
N GLU A 91 -3.48 3.38 24.67
CA GLU A 91 -4.72 2.59 24.85
C GLU A 91 -5.07 1.84 23.56
N SER A 92 -5.07 2.53 22.42
CA SER A 92 -5.35 1.92 21.12
C SER A 92 -4.32 0.84 20.75
N ALA A 93 -3.04 1.12 20.98
CA ALA A 93 -1.98 0.15 20.73
C ALA A 93 -2.10 -1.10 21.65
N MET A 94 -2.53 -0.93 22.90
CA MET A 94 -2.82 -2.01 23.84
C MET A 94 -4.02 -2.87 23.41
N ILE A 95 -5.02 -2.27 22.79
CA ILE A 95 -6.15 -3.02 22.21
C ILE A 95 -5.64 -3.88 21.04
N LEU A 96 -4.89 -3.26 20.11
CA LEU A 96 -4.40 -3.98 18.92
C LEU A 96 -3.39 -5.07 19.26
N VAL A 97 -2.48 -4.88 20.23
CA VAL A 97 -1.54 -5.95 20.61
C VAL A 97 -2.25 -7.15 21.23
N ARG A 98 -3.33 -6.93 22.01
CA ARG A 98 -4.14 -8.03 22.55
C ARG A 98 -4.84 -8.80 21.44
N GLN A 99 -5.51 -8.09 20.52
CA GLN A 99 -6.16 -8.70 19.36
C GLN A 99 -5.15 -9.46 18.47
N ALA A 100 -3.97 -8.87 18.24
CA ALA A 100 -2.91 -9.51 17.46
C ALA A 100 -2.42 -10.80 18.12
N ASN A 101 -2.24 -10.80 19.45
CA ASN A 101 -1.85 -12.02 20.20
C ASN A 101 -2.91 -13.12 20.06
N GLU A 102 -4.20 -12.78 20.26
CA GLU A 102 -5.31 -13.71 20.16
C GLU A 102 -5.41 -14.33 18.76
N LEU A 103 -5.29 -13.51 17.71
CA LEU A 103 -5.31 -13.97 16.32
C LEU A 103 -4.07 -14.78 15.96
N ALA A 104 -2.89 -14.37 16.46
CA ALA A 104 -1.64 -15.11 16.24
C ALA A 104 -1.70 -16.58 16.68
N ASP A 105 -2.52 -16.89 17.69
CA ASP A 105 -2.71 -18.25 18.20
C ASP A 105 -3.77 -19.05 17.40
N GLN A 106 -4.55 -18.39 16.55
CA GLN A 106 -5.64 -18.99 15.78
C GLN A 106 -5.28 -19.28 14.32
N VAL A 107 -4.23 -18.61 13.79
CA VAL A 107 -3.87 -18.69 12.37
C VAL A 107 -2.94 -19.88 12.08
N PRO A 108 -2.96 -20.42 10.83
CA PRO A 108 -2.04 -21.45 10.38
C PRO A 108 -0.58 -21.00 10.49
N ARG A 109 0.30 -21.95 10.81
CA ARG A 109 1.75 -21.71 10.95
C ARG A 109 2.54 -22.71 10.14
N ASP A 110 3.70 -22.28 9.62
CA ASP A 110 4.65 -23.16 8.95
C ASP A 110 5.48 -23.99 9.94
N GLU A 111 6.45 -24.76 9.43
CA GLU A 111 7.31 -25.62 10.24
C GLU A 111 8.20 -24.83 11.22
N ASP A 112 8.50 -23.58 10.92
CA ASP A 112 9.25 -22.67 11.78
C ASP A 112 8.37 -21.94 12.78
N GLY A 113 7.06 -22.19 12.72
CA GLY A 113 6.05 -21.58 13.56
C GLY A 113 5.71 -20.13 13.16
N THR A 114 6.06 -19.71 11.96
CA THR A 114 5.71 -18.40 11.40
C THR A 114 4.32 -18.46 10.76
N PHE A 115 3.57 -17.36 10.81
CA PHE A 115 2.25 -17.29 10.16
C PHE A 115 2.32 -17.63 8.68
N LEU A 116 1.48 -18.55 8.26
CA LEU A 116 1.30 -18.96 6.87
C LEU A 116 -0.03 -18.41 6.32
N SER A 117 0.05 -17.42 5.43
CA SER A 117 -1.13 -16.85 4.78
C SER A 117 -1.74 -17.78 3.74
N GLY A 118 -3.00 -17.53 3.36
CA GLY A 118 -3.64 -18.15 2.21
C GLY A 118 -2.96 -17.83 0.88
N ASP A 119 -3.44 -18.47 -0.20
CA ASP A 119 -2.92 -18.16 -1.53
C ASP A 119 -3.33 -16.75 -2.00
N PHE A 120 -2.50 -16.17 -2.86
CA PHE A 120 -2.65 -14.79 -3.31
C PHE A 120 -4.01 -14.48 -3.95
N SER A 121 -4.55 -15.42 -4.75
CA SER A 121 -5.82 -15.22 -5.45
C SER A 121 -7.00 -15.21 -4.48
N SER A 122 -7.02 -16.15 -3.53
CA SER A 122 -8.03 -16.23 -2.47
C SER A 122 -8.00 -15.00 -1.58
N LEU A 123 -6.80 -14.55 -1.19
CA LEU A 123 -6.66 -13.32 -0.39
C LEU A 123 -7.16 -12.09 -1.15
N SER A 124 -6.85 -11.99 -2.44
CA SER A 124 -7.30 -10.87 -3.26
C SER A 124 -8.82 -10.87 -3.47
N GLN A 125 -9.43 -12.03 -3.59
CA GLN A 125 -10.88 -12.16 -3.67
C GLN A 125 -11.54 -11.78 -2.34
N GLU A 126 -10.99 -12.27 -1.22
CA GLU A 126 -11.51 -12.02 0.13
C GLU A 126 -11.45 -10.53 0.47
N THR A 127 -10.29 -9.87 0.29
CA THR A 127 -10.15 -8.43 0.55
C THR A 127 -11.04 -7.59 -0.37
N GLY A 128 -11.19 -7.99 -1.63
CA GLY A 128 -12.13 -7.36 -2.56
C GLY A 128 -13.57 -7.46 -2.12
N ALA A 129 -14.01 -8.64 -1.63
CA ALA A 129 -15.35 -8.84 -1.11
C ALA A 129 -15.63 -8.00 0.14
N GLN A 130 -14.60 -7.74 0.98
CA GLN A 130 -14.76 -6.85 2.12
C GLN A 130 -14.99 -5.39 1.69
N TYR A 131 -14.31 -4.91 0.65
CA TYR A 131 -14.60 -3.59 0.09
C TYR A 131 -15.99 -3.50 -0.50
N GLU A 132 -16.50 -4.56 -1.15
CA GLU A 132 -17.88 -4.59 -1.64
C GLU A 132 -18.89 -4.45 -0.48
N LYS A 133 -18.68 -5.17 0.64
CA LYS A 133 -19.49 -5.04 1.84
C LYS A 133 -19.41 -3.64 2.46
N LEU A 134 -18.21 -3.08 2.57
CA LEU A 134 -18.00 -1.71 3.07
C LEU A 134 -18.68 -0.68 2.16
N GLY A 135 -18.71 -0.92 0.86
CA GLY A 135 -19.37 -0.08 -0.14
C GLY A 135 -20.90 -0.02 -0.01
N GLU A 136 -21.54 -0.97 0.69
CA GLU A 136 -22.97 -0.92 1.01
C GLU A 136 -23.29 0.20 2.01
N SER A 137 -22.33 0.56 2.87
CA SER A 137 -22.50 1.57 3.92
C SER A 137 -21.76 2.88 3.63
N TYR A 138 -20.63 2.81 2.93
CA TYR A 138 -19.73 3.95 2.72
C TYR A 138 -19.48 4.19 1.24
N SER A 139 -19.92 5.38 0.76
CA SER A 139 -19.90 5.74 -0.67
C SER A 139 -18.50 5.72 -1.28
N VAL A 140 -17.48 6.01 -0.51
CA VAL A 140 -16.08 5.97 -0.96
C VAL A 140 -15.68 4.59 -1.50
N TYR A 141 -16.18 3.52 -0.90
CA TYR A 141 -15.90 2.14 -1.34
C TYR A 141 -16.94 1.63 -2.37
N GLY A 142 -18.12 2.26 -2.43
CA GLY A 142 -19.20 1.90 -3.38
C GLY A 142 -19.06 2.52 -4.77
N SER A 143 -18.13 3.48 -4.95
CA SER A 143 -18.02 4.26 -6.20
C SER A 143 -17.32 3.54 -7.35
N GLY A 144 -16.64 2.43 -7.09
CA GLY A 144 -15.81 1.70 -8.05
C GLY A 144 -15.98 0.20 -8.01
N ARG A 145 -15.30 -0.48 -8.92
CA ARG A 145 -15.15 -1.93 -8.90
C ARG A 145 -13.75 -2.27 -8.38
N VAL A 146 -13.69 -3.06 -7.35
CA VAL A 146 -12.44 -3.66 -6.90
C VAL A 146 -11.98 -4.70 -7.91
N THR A 147 -10.74 -4.58 -8.38
CA THR A 147 -10.13 -5.57 -9.26
C THR A 147 -9.25 -6.51 -8.49
N MET A 148 -9.12 -7.74 -8.99
CA MET A 148 -8.18 -8.70 -8.46
C MET A 148 -6.76 -8.15 -8.54
N ALA A 149 -6.05 -8.17 -7.43
CA ALA A 149 -4.65 -7.80 -7.41
C ALA A 149 -3.80 -8.80 -8.21
N LYS A 150 -2.68 -8.34 -8.72
CA LYS A 150 -1.72 -9.15 -9.46
C LYS A 150 -0.38 -9.21 -8.74
N GLN A 151 0.30 -10.33 -8.85
CA GLN A 151 1.68 -10.43 -8.36
C GLN A 151 2.64 -9.80 -9.36
N ALA A 152 3.47 -8.88 -8.92
CA ALA A 152 4.59 -8.36 -9.70
C ALA A 152 5.57 -9.50 -10.06
N ARG A 153 5.93 -9.62 -11.32
CA ARG A 153 6.78 -10.71 -11.82
C ARG A 153 8.23 -10.28 -12.00
N VAL A 154 8.44 -9.36 -12.92
CA VAL A 154 9.78 -8.82 -13.22
C VAL A 154 10.15 -7.73 -12.23
N LEU A 155 9.27 -6.74 -12.05
CA LEU A 155 9.48 -5.65 -11.09
C LEU A 155 9.49 -6.13 -9.65
N GLY A 156 8.75 -7.19 -9.32
CA GLY A 156 8.73 -7.77 -7.98
C GLY A 156 10.11 -8.11 -7.42
N LYS A 157 11.08 -8.45 -8.27
CA LYS A 157 12.46 -8.69 -7.83
C LYS A 157 13.22 -7.41 -7.43
N LEU A 158 12.77 -6.26 -7.91
CA LEU A 158 13.43 -4.97 -7.69
C LEU A 158 12.70 -4.13 -6.61
N MET A 159 11.39 -4.31 -6.49
CA MET A 159 10.53 -3.52 -5.61
C MET A 159 11.02 -3.46 -4.16
N PRO A 160 11.37 -4.57 -3.48
CA PRO A 160 11.84 -4.52 -2.10
C PRO A 160 13.14 -3.70 -1.94
N TRP A 161 14.04 -3.71 -2.95
CA TRP A 161 15.29 -2.97 -2.93
C TRP A 161 15.11 -1.45 -2.97
N VAL A 162 13.95 -0.98 -3.45
CA VAL A 162 13.58 0.44 -3.48
C VAL A 162 12.46 0.78 -2.49
N GLY A 163 12.12 -0.15 -1.58
CA GLY A 163 11.15 0.06 -0.51
C GLY A 163 9.69 0.10 -0.98
N ILE A 164 9.37 -0.53 -2.12
CA ILE A 164 8.01 -0.59 -2.68
C ILE A 164 7.42 -1.98 -2.39
N ALA A 165 6.28 -2.03 -1.72
CA ALA A 165 5.53 -3.26 -1.42
C ALA A 165 4.50 -3.60 -2.51
N GLY A 166 3.87 -2.58 -3.09
CA GLY A 166 2.89 -2.69 -4.16
C GLY A 166 2.78 -1.37 -4.93
N TYR A 167 1.95 -1.36 -5.94
CA TYR A 167 1.57 -0.14 -6.66
C TYR A 167 0.26 -0.33 -7.41
N TYR A 168 -0.52 0.72 -7.47
CA TYR A 168 -1.66 0.83 -8.38
C TYR A 168 -1.23 1.51 -9.68
N PHE A 169 -1.60 0.91 -10.83
CA PHE A 169 -1.26 1.46 -12.15
C PHE A 169 -2.52 1.99 -12.86
N PRO A 170 -2.77 3.32 -12.85
CA PRO A 170 -4.04 3.90 -13.29
C PRO A 170 -4.35 3.72 -14.77
N PHE A 171 -3.32 3.54 -15.64
CA PHE A 171 -3.53 3.34 -17.07
C PHE A 171 -4.17 2.00 -17.41
N THR A 172 -3.98 0.99 -16.56
CA THR A 172 -4.55 -0.35 -16.73
C THR A 172 -5.51 -0.71 -15.60
N ALA A 173 -5.66 0.17 -14.60
CA ALA A 173 -6.47 -0.03 -13.41
C ALA A 173 -6.09 -1.31 -12.64
N GLU A 174 -4.80 -1.59 -12.52
CA GLU A 174 -4.26 -2.81 -11.93
C GLU A 174 -3.60 -2.54 -10.58
N PRO A 175 -4.13 -3.12 -9.47
CA PRO A 175 -3.40 -3.27 -8.22
C PRO A 175 -2.35 -4.37 -8.39
N THR A 176 -1.10 -4.07 -8.08
CA THR A 176 0.02 -4.99 -8.25
C THR A 176 0.86 -5.03 -6.99
N VAL A 177 1.09 -6.23 -6.44
CA VAL A 177 1.78 -6.45 -5.16
C VAL A 177 3.08 -7.21 -5.39
N GLY A 178 4.15 -6.73 -4.79
CA GLY A 178 5.46 -7.38 -4.78
C GLY A 178 5.57 -8.53 -3.78
N PRO A 179 6.72 -9.19 -3.72
CA PRO A 179 7.01 -10.18 -2.70
C PRO A 179 6.98 -9.55 -1.29
N THR A 180 6.40 -10.27 -0.34
CA THR A 180 6.35 -9.86 1.06
C THR A 180 6.16 -11.09 1.96
N VAL A 181 6.22 -10.89 3.27
CA VAL A 181 5.91 -11.92 4.26
C VAL A 181 4.40 -12.11 4.43
N SER A 182 4.00 -13.27 4.95
CA SER A 182 2.57 -13.63 5.13
C SER A 182 1.78 -12.58 5.91
N THR A 183 2.36 -11.97 6.95
CA THR A 183 1.69 -10.95 7.77
C THR A 183 1.29 -9.69 7.01
N HIS A 184 1.96 -9.39 5.90
CA HIS A 184 1.73 -8.19 5.11
C HIS A 184 0.98 -8.48 3.81
N LEU A 185 0.82 -9.76 3.41
CA LEU A 185 0.32 -10.07 2.08
C LEU A 185 -1.12 -9.61 1.87
N ALA A 186 -2.06 -10.01 2.75
CA ALA A 186 -3.45 -9.59 2.63
C ALA A 186 -3.62 -8.08 2.80
N TYR A 187 -2.89 -7.48 3.73
CA TYR A 187 -2.90 -6.04 3.95
C TYR A 187 -2.40 -5.26 2.73
N ASN A 188 -1.28 -5.67 2.12
CA ASN A 188 -0.76 -5.01 0.92
C ASN A 188 -1.70 -5.17 -0.28
N ILE A 189 -2.34 -6.34 -0.42
CA ILE A 189 -3.37 -6.55 -1.45
C ILE A 189 -4.53 -5.57 -1.24
N ALA A 190 -5.06 -5.48 -0.03
CA ALA A 190 -6.15 -4.57 0.29
C ALA A 190 -5.75 -3.10 0.09
N HIS A 191 -4.51 -2.72 0.41
CA HIS A 191 -3.99 -1.37 0.19
C HIS A 191 -4.01 -0.99 -1.31
N GLU A 192 -3.49 -1.85 -2.18
CA GLU A 192 -3.50 -1.58 -3.61
C GLU A 192 -4.93 -1.63 -4.19
N GLN A 193 -5.82 -2.40 -3.60
CA GLN A 193 -7.24 -2.41 -3.95
C GLN A 193 -7.96 -1.13 -3.50
N ALA A 194 -7.59 -0.50 -2.38
CA ALA A 194 -8.11 0.80 -1.98
C ALA A 194 -7.82 1.86 -3.04
N HIS A 195 -6.62 1.85 -3.61
CA HIS A 195 -6.26 2.71 -4.72
C HIS A 195 -7.15 2.49 -5.96
N CYS A 196 -7.60 1.26 -6.24
CA CYS A 196 -8.57 1.01 -7.32
C CYS A 196 -9.90 1.72 -7.10
N LEU A 197 -10.29 1.95 -5.86
CA LEU A 197 -11.51 2.65 -5.47
C LEU A 197 -11.35 4.17 -5.45
N GLY A 198 -10.14 4.67 -5.74
CA GLY A 198 -9.84 6.11 -5.80
C GLY A 198 -9.31 6.70 -4.50
N VAL A 199 -9.06 5.88 -3.47
CA VAL A 199 -8.40 6.34 -2.24
C VAL A 199 -6.92 6.57 -2.58
N ALA A 200 -6.56 7.83 -2.84
CA ALA A 200 -5.21 8.18 -3.31
C ALA A 200 -4.19 8.45 -2.20
N PRO A 201 -4.54 9.08 -1.06
CA PRO A 201 -3.61 9.29 0.03
C PRO A 201 -3.17 7.95 0.65
N GLU A 202 -1.85 7.80 0.89
CA GLU A 202 -1.25 6.55 1.38
C GLU A 202 -1.73 6.17 2.79
N ASP A 203 -1.90 7.14 3.67
CA ASP A 203 -2.43 6.97 5.02
C ASP A 203 -3.89 6.49 5.01
N GLU A 204 -4.69 7.04 4.11
CA GLU A 204 -6.09 6.65 3.91
C GLU A 204 -6.20 5.27 3.24
N ALA A 205 -5.34 4.96 2.27
CA ALA A 205 -5.26 3.63 1.65
C ALA A 205 -4.82 2.58 2.67
N GLY A 206 -3.84 2.91 3.53
CA GLY A 206 -3.41 2.06 4.63
C GLY A 206 -4.53 1.79 5.64
N PHE A 207 -5.28 2.81 6.02
CA PHE A 207 -6.43 2.65 6.91
C PHE A 207 -7.57 1.88 6.25
N SER A 208 -7.84 2.10 4.96
CA SER A 208 -8.81 1.33 4.18
C SER A 208 -8.45 -0.16 4.15
N ALA A 209 -7.15 -0.47 3.96
CA ALA A 209 -6.65 -1.84 4.02
C ALA A 209 -6.86 -2.49 5.39
N TYR A 210 -6.59 -1.73 6.46
CA TYR A 210 -6.88 -2.18 7.81
C TYR A 210 -8.36 -2.51 7.97
N LEU A 211 -9.28 -1.60 7.57
CA LEU A 211 -10.73 -1.83 7.66
C LEU A 211 -11.17 -3.05 6.87
N ALA A 212 -10.73 -3.21 5.63
CA ALA A 212 -11.07 -4.35 4.81
C ALA A 212 -10.60 -5.67 5.46
N CYS A 213 -9.39 -5.68 6.03
CA CYS A 213 -8.84 -6.87 6.67
C CYS A 213 -9.57 -7.21 7.97
N VAL A 214 -9.80 -6.24 8.87
CA VAL A 214 -10.40 -6.54 10.20
C VAL A 214 -11.87 -6.93 10.13
N ASN A 215 -12.58 -6.58 9.06
CA ASN A 215 -13.96 -6.97 8.81
C ASN A 215 -14.09 -8.33 8.11
N SER A 216 -13.00 -9.00 7.75
CA SER A 216 -13.03 -10.33 7.14
C SER A 216 -13.42 -11.41 8.16
N ASP A 217 -14.12 -12.44 7.68
CA ASP A 217 -14.40 -13.65 8.46
C ASP A 217 -13.17 -14.59 8.53
N ASP A 218 -12.19 -14.41 7.62
CA ASP A 218 -10.94 -15.19 7.61
C ASP A 218 -9.98 -14.69 8.71
N PRO A 219 -9.59 -15.55 9.69
CA PRO A 219 -8.70 -15.16 10.78
C PRO A 219 -7.33 -14.69 10.30
N GLY A 220 -6.81 -15.25 9.19
CA GLY A 220 -5.51 -14.88 8.63
C GLY A 220 -5.54 -13.49 8.00
N VAL A 221 -6.63 -13.15 7.31
CA VAL A 221 -6.84 -11.80 6.76
C VAL A 221 -7.00 -10.79 7.90
N ARG A 222 -7.83 -11.11 8.91
CA ARG A 222 -7.95 -10.26 10.11
C ARG A 222 -6.61 -10.04 10.81
N TYR A 223 -5.85 -11.11 10.98
CA TYR A 223 -4.53 -11.03 11.59
C TYR A 223 -3.59 -10.10 10.82
N SER A 224 -3.60 -10.20 9.48
CA SER A 224 -2.82 -9.28 8.63
C SER A 224 -3.20 -7.81 8.85
N GLY A 225 -4.48 -7.49 8.98
CA GLY A 225 -4.92 -6.13 9.31
C GLY A 225 -4.46 -5.67 10.69
N VAL A 226 -4.75 -6.47 11.72
CA VAL A 226 -4.48 -6.12 13.12
C VAL A 226 -2.98 -5.97 13.39
N ILE A 227 -2.12 -6.87 12.89
CA ILE A 227 -0.66 -6.77 13.08
C ILE A 227 -0.10 -5.53 12.41
N ASN A 228 -0.59 -5.15 11.20
CA ASN A 228 -0.16 -3.93 10.53
C ASN A 228 -0.61 -2.69 11.29
N GLY A 229 -1.87 -2.63 11.76
CA GLY A 229 -2.35 -1.55 12.62
C GLY A 229 -1.53 -1.42 13.89
N TYR A 230 -1.21 -2.53 14.56
CA TYR A 230 -0.33 -2.56 15.74
C TYR A 230 1.06 -1.99 15.43
N ILE A 231 1.68 -2.39 14.32
CA ILE A 231 2.99 -1.90 13.93
C ILE A 231 2.97 -0.38 13.72
N TYR A 232 1.95 0.17 13.07
CA TYR A 232 1.79 1.63 12.89
C TYR A 232 1.70 2.37 14.23
N LEU A 233 0.84 1.92 15.15
CA LEU A 233 0.69 2.57 16.46
C LEU A 233 1.93 2.37 17.33
N SER A 234 2.60 1.21 17.25
CA SER A 234 3.84 0.94 17.97
C SER A 234 4.98 1.85 17.53
N ASN A 235 5.11 2.09 16.22
CA ASN A 235 6.10 3.01 15.68
C ASN A 235 5.81 4.45 16.10
N ALA A 236 4.56 4.90 15.99
CA ALA A 236 4.15 6.23 16.44
C ALA A 236 4.42 6.42 17.95
N LEU A 237 4.16 5.40 18.76
CA LEU A 237 4.43 5.43 20.19
C LEU A 237 5.93 5.50 20.50
N TYR A 238 6.76 4.78 19.74
CA TYR A 238 8.22 4.82 19.88
C TYR A 238 8.77 6.22 19.63
N ASP A 239 8.24 6.92 18.62
CA ASP A 239 8.68 8.28 18.27
C ASP A 239 8.37 9.32 19.36
N VAL A 240 7.29 9.12 20.14
CA VAL A 240 6.87 10.08 21.18
C VAL A 240 7.22 9.65 22.61
N SER A 241 7.31 8.36 22.89
CA SER A 241 7.67 7.80 24.22
C SER A 241 8.29 6.42 24.10
N PRO A 242 9.65 6.32 24.02
CA PRO A 242 10.35 5.05 24.03
C PRO A 242 10.06 4.18 25.27
N GLU A 243 9.77 4.79 26.42
CA GLU A 243 9.43 4.10 27.67
C GLU A 243 8.10 3.34 27.53
N LEU A 244 7.06 4.02 27.03
CA LEU A 244 5.75 3.41 26.81
C LEU A 244 5.81 2.36 25.68
N SER A 245 6.61 2.60 24.63
CA SER A 245 6.86 1.63 23.58
C SER A 245 7.52 0.35 24.13
N SER A 246 8.45 0.47 25.07
CA SER A 246 9.06 -0.68 25.78
C SER A 246 7.99 -1.45 26.59
N LEU A 247 7.10 -0.74 27.28
CA LEU A 247 6.00 -1.35 28.01
C LEU A 247 5.04 -2.10 27.06
N LEU A 248 4.65 -1.45 25.95
CA LEU A 248 3.82 -2.08 24.91
C LEU A 248 4.47 -3.35 24.34
N SER A 249 5.78 -3.29 24.05
CA SER A 249 6.55 -4.42 23.51
C SER A 249 6.61 -5.61 24.47
N SER A 250 6.51 -5.37 25.78
CA SER A 250 6.46 -6.43 26.79
C SER A 250 5.17 -7.25 26.74
N GLN A 251 4.10 -6.71 26.11
CA GLN A 251 2.82 -7.37 25.94
C GLN A 251 2.75 -8.28 24.69
N VAL A 252 3.77 -8.23 23.85
CA VAL A 252 3.84 -9.04 22.62
C VAL A 252 4.07 -10.52 22.97
N GLY A 253 3.09 -11.36 22.62
CA GLY A 253 3.15 -12.82 22.80
C GLY A 253 4.18 -13.50 21.90
N GLU A 254 4.44 -14.78 22.12
CA GLU A 254 5.52 -15.48 21.44
C GLU A 254 5.28 -15.63 19.94
N ASN A 255 4.08 -16.03 19.51
CA ASN A 255 3.72 -16.18 18.10
C ASN A 255 3.77 -14.84 17.35
N LEU A 256 3.16 -13.78 17.91
CA LEU A 256 3.22 -12.44 17.35
C LEU A 256 4.68 -11.93 17.25
N ARG A 257 5.49 -12.18 18.27
CA ARG A 257 6.92 -11.80 18.28
C ARG A 257 7.73 -12.50 17.19
N ARG A 258 7.41 -13.78 16.92
CA ARG A 258 8.03 -14.56 15.84
C ARG A 258 7.70 -13.95 14.48
N ASP A 259 6.43 -13.60 14.27
CA ASP A 259 5.96 -13.00 13.03
C ASP A 259 6.59 -11.60 12.79
N ILE A 260 6.69 -10.77 13.85
CA ILE A 260 7.38 -9.46 13.77
C ILE A 260 8.89 -9.64 13.45
N ARG A 261 9.53 -10.65 14.03
CA ARG A 261 10.94 -10.95 13.69
C ARG A 261 11.08 -11.38 12.24
N ALA A 262 10.22 -12.27 11.75
CA ALA A 262 10.25 -12.70 10.35
C ALA A 262 10.07 -11.52 9.37
N LEU A 263 9.22 -10.55 9.71
CA LEU A 263 9.10 -9.31 8.96
C LEU A 263 10.41 -8.49 8.98
N ASN A 264 10.96 -8.27 10.16
CA ASN A 264 12.20 -7.48 10.32
C ASN A 264 13.39 -8.15 9.60
N ASP A 265 13.50 -9.46 9.68
CA ASP A 265 14.53 -10.25 8.98
C ASP A 265 14.36 -10.15 7.46
N TYR A 266 13.12 -10.17 6.97
CA TYR A 266 12.82 -9.95 5.56
C TYR A 266 13.22 -8.54 5.11
N LEU A 267 12.81 -7.50 5.83
CA LEU A 267 13.07 -6.10 5.47
C LEU A 267 14.56 -5.76 5.54
N SER A 268 15.28 -6.32 6.50
CA SER A 268 16.73 -6.06 6.70
C SER A 268 17.58 -6.51 5.51
N GLN A 269 17.12 -7.49 4.73
CA GLN A 269 17.81 -7.97 3.52
C GLN A 269 17.93 -6.90 2.44
N PHE A 270 17.05 -5.91 2.45
CA PHE A 270 16.94 -4.88 1.41
C PHE A 270 17.44 -3.51 1.87
N GLU A 271 18.03 -3.40 3.07
CA GLU A 271 18.60 -2.15 3.55
C GLU A 271 19.81 -1.73 2.72
N GLY A 272 19.87 -0.44 2.36
CA GLY A 272 21.00 0.08 1.60
C GLY A 272 20.70 1.34 0.78
N PRO A 273 21.68 1.82 0.01
CA PRO A 273 21.54 3.07 -0.76
C PRO A 273 20.37 3.09 -1.76
N ALA A 274 20.03 1.93 -2.33
CA ALA A 274 18.92 1.82 -3.29
C ALA A 274 17.58 2.08 -2.60
N LYS A 275 17.37 1.52 -1.39
CA LYS A 275 16.17 1.77 -0.58
C LYS A 275 16.08 3.24 -0.18
N THR A 276 17.19 3.83 0.30
CA THR A 276 17.24 5.25 0.65
C THR A 276 16.87 6.15 -0.53
N ALA A 277 17.39 5.84 -1.73
CA ALA A 277 17.07 6.60 -2.94
C ALA A 277 15.59 6.41 -3.34
N GLY A 278 15.06 5.17 -3.27
CA GLY A 278 13.66 4.87 -3.56
C GLY A 278 12.72 5.62 -2.62
N THR A 279 13.01 5.59 -1.32
CA THR A 279 12.27 6.34 -0.30
C THR A 279 12.26 7.85 -0.57
N ALA A 280 13.41 8.44 -0.95
CA ALA A 280 13.50 9.87 -1.28
C ALA A 280 12.68 10.23 -2.54
N VAL A 281 12.65 9.36 -3.55
CA VAL A 281 11.83 9.56 -4.76
C VAL A 281 10.34 9.48 -4.42
N ASN A 282 9.93 8.50 -3.61
CA ASN A 282 8.54 8.35 -3.17
C ASN A 282 8.09 9.57 -2.33
N ASP A 283 8.92 10.04 -1.40
CA ASP A 283 8.63 11.23 -0.60
C ASP A 283 8.46 12.49 -1.47
N ALA A 284 9.33 12.67 -2.46
CA ALA A 284 9.21 13.77 -3.42
C ALA A 284 7.91 13.68 -4.27
N TYR A 285 7.52 12.46 -4.67
CA TYR A 285 6.27 12.21 -5.38
C TYR A 285 5.05 12.58 -4.52
N LEU A 286 4.98 12.09 -3.27
CA LEU A 286 3.87 12.39 -2.36
C LEU A 286 3.74 13.89 -2.09
N LYS A 287 4.86 14.59 -1.87
CA LYS A 287 4.88 16.06 -1.73
C LYS A 287 4.38 16.78 -2.98
N ALA A 288 4.73 16.30 -4.17
CA ALA A 288 4.26 16.86 -5.44
C ALA A 288 2.74 16.68 -5.64
N GLN A 289 2.12 15.70 -4.98
CA GLN A 289 0.67 15.46 -4.98
C GLN A 289 -0.06 16.19 -3.84
N ASN A 290 0.55 17.25 -3.27
CA ASN A 290 0.05 18.02 -2.13
C ASN A 290 -0.06 17.23 -0.80
N GLN A 291 0.56 16.06 -0.72
CA GLN A 291 0.79 15.37 0.54
C GLN A 291 1.94 16.09 1.25
N THR A 292 1.63 17.18 1.98
CA THR A 292 2.62 18.12 2.54
C THR A 292 3.59 17.46 3.53
N ALA A 293 3.17 16.39 4.16
CA ALA A 293 4.00 15.61 5.07
C ALA A 293 4.91 14.59 4.34
N GLY A 294 4.68 14.31 3.05
CA GLY A 294 5.38 13.26 2.32
C GLY A 294 5.18 11.90 3.00
N ILE A 295 6.27 11.14 3.24
CA ILE A 295 6.23 9.85 3.95
C ILE A 295 5.75 10.01 5.40
N GLN A 296 5.86 11.19 6.01
CA GLN A 296 5.31 11.48 7.34
C GLN A 296 3.77 11.47 7.37
N SER A 297 3.09 11.43 6.20
CA SER A 297 1.64 11.19 6.13
C SER A 297 1.21 9.85 6.77
N TYR A 298 2.13 8.90 6.91
CA TYR A 298 1.87 7.69 7.71
C TYR A 298 1.56 7.98 9.20
N GLY A 299 1.85 9.17 9.71
CA GLY A 299 1.40 9.63 11.02
C GLY A 299 -0.11 9.86 11.08
N ASN A 300 -0.74 10.31 9.99
CA ASN A 300 -2.19 10.53 9.92
C ASN A 300 -2.96 9.20 10.01
N MET A 301 -2.38 8.10 9.52
CA MET A 301 -2.98 6.77 9.70
C MET A 301 -3.10 6.40 11.18
N ALA A 302 -2.17 6.80 12.05
CA ALA A 302 -2.28 6.56 13.49
C ALA A 302 -3.51 7.24 14.06
N ASP A 303 -3.82 8.48 13.67
CA ASP A 303 -5.00 9.19 14.15
C ASP A 303 -6.31 8.54 13.66
N LEU A 304 -6.35 8.02 12.43
CA LEU A 304 -7.48 7.25 11.92
C LEU A 304 -7.66 5.93 12.70
N LEU A 305 -6.57 5.20 12.94
CA LEU A 305 -6.59 3.96 13.73
C LEU A 305 -7.07 4.21 15.15
N ILE A 306 -6.59 5.27 15.82
CA ILE A 306 -7.02 5.64 17.18
C ILE A 306 -8.50 6.01 17.18
N ALA A 307 -8.94 6.83 16.21
CA ALA A 307 -10.34 7.21 16.08
C ALA A 307 -11.25 6.00 15.98
N TYR A 308 -10.90 5.06 15.09
CA TYR A 308 -11.66 3.84 14.90
C TYR A 308 -11.61 2.89 16.11
N THR A 309 -10.41 2.68 16.67
CA THR A 309 -10.21 1.72 17.77
C THR A 309 -10.94 2.13 19.03
N LEU A 310 -11.05 3.43 19.30
CA LEU A 310 -11.71 3.94 20.51
C LEU A 310 -13.21 4.19 20.34
N ASN A 311 -13.68 4.55 19.13
CA ASN A 311 -15.07 4.99 18.93
C ASN A 311 -15.85 4.11 17.94
N GLY A 312 -15.19 3.29 17.11
CA GLY A 312 -15.82 2.59 15.99
C GLY A 312 -16.14 3.51 14.80
N LEU A 313 -16.85 2.97 13.81
CA LEU A 313 -17.54 3.74 12.76
C LEU A 313 -18.97 4.04 13.25
N GLU A 314 -19.44 5.28 13.06
CA GLU A 314 -20.83 5.67 13.34
C GLU A 314 -21.82 5.16 12.28
#